data_d88dd2069f4bc8bdbfea58eee5951492
#
_entry.id   d88dd2069f4bc8bdbfea58eee5951492
#
_cell.length_a   1.000
_cell.length_b   1.000
_cell.length_c   1.000
_cell.angle_alpha   90.00
_cell.angle_beta   90.00
_cell.angle_gamma   90.00
#
_symmetry.space_group_name_H-M   'P 1'
#
loop_
_entity.id
_entity.type
_entity.pdbx_description
1 polymer ?
#
loop_
_entity_poly.entity_id
_entity_poly.type
_entity_poly.pdbx_seq_one_letter_code
_entity_poly.pdbx_strand_id
1 'polypeptide(L)'
;MWAHKDAILPASDGAKLTKRDGSFIMVSGQVRHVSRGKGRSYVDFGARGVNALFLTIDAKALTRMEKLGFKLDQLSDRRILVRGVVLSGKSPHMVIDDVDAIEFWD
;
A
#
# COMPACT_ATOMS: atom_id res chain seq x y z
N MET A 1 18.42 -7.85 11.73
CA MET A 1 18.05 -7.87 11.33
C MET A 1 17.24 -8.41 10.52
N TRP A 2 16.63 -8.22 10.36
CA TRP A 2 15.68 -8.99 9.79
C TRP A 2 15.06 -8.33 8.64
N ALA A 3 15.53 -7.28 8.21
CA ALA A 3 15.07 -6.61 7.02
C ALA A 3 15.94 -7.00 5.83
N HIS A 4 15.91 -8.26 5.48
CA HIS A 4 16.58 -8.71 4.28
C HIS A 4 15.80 -8.24 3.06
N LYS A 5 16.48 -8.00 1.95
CA LYS A 5 15.86 -7.65 0.69
C LYS A 5 14.79 -8.66 0.29
N ASP A 6 15.03 -9.93 0.58
CA ASP A 6 14.11 -11.02 0.23
C ASP A 6 12.81 -10.97 1.02
N ALA A 7 12.79 -10.23 2.14
CA ALA A 7 11.59 -10.06 2.95
C ALA A 7 10.69 -8.94 2.42
N ILE A 8 11.16 -8.17 1.44
CA ILE A 8 10.41 -7.06 0.86
C ILE A 8 9.99 -7.47 -0.55
N LEU A 9 8.68 -7.56 -0.78
CA LEU A 9 8.15 -7.99 -2.06
C LEU A 9 7.82 -6.79 -2.93
N PRO A 10 7.95 -6.93 -4.26
CA PRO A 10 7.56 -5.84 -5.15
C PRO A 10 6.04 -5.73 -5.26
N ALA A 11 5.53 -4.50 -5.18
CA ALA A 11 4.11 -4.24 -5.27
C ALA A 11 3.53 -4.61 -6.63
N SER A 12 4.37 -4.69 -7.66
CA SER A 12 3.95 -5.03 -9.02
C SER A 12 3.76 -6.53 -9.25
N ASP A 13 4.17 -7.37 -8.31
CA ASP A 13 4.08 -8.83 -8.46
C ASP A 13 2.84 -9.37 -7.75
N GLY A 14 1.69 -9.18 -8.36
CA GLY A 14 0.41 -9.58 -7.77
C GLY A 14 0.31 -11.08 -7.49
N ALA A 15 0.88 -11.90 -8.36
CA ALA A 15 0.83 -13.35 -8.17
C ALA A 15 1.57 -13.76 -6.90
N LYS A 16 2.76 -13.21 -6.67
CA LYS A 16 3.55 -13.51 -5.48
C LYS A 16 2.85 -13.00 -4.20
N LEU A 17 2.26 -11.81 -4.29
CA LEU A 17 1.54 -11.23 -3.16
C LEU A 17 0.30 -12.04 -2.79
N THR A 18 -0.44 -12.53 -3.77
CA THR A 18 -1.63 -13.35 -3.54
C THR A 18 -1.29 -14.62 -2.76
N LYS A 19 -0.11 -15.18 -2.97
CA LYS A 19 0.33 -16.35 -2.24
C LYS A 19 0.60 -16.09 -0.77
N ARG A 20 0.69 -14.82 -0.39
CA ARG A 20 0.96 -14.42 0.99
C ARG A 20 -0.30 -13.95 1.71
N ASP A 21 -1.46 -14.30 1.19
CA ASP A 21 -2.75 -13.93 1.77
C ASP A 21 -2.78 -14.18 3.27
N GLY A 22 -3.17 -13.17 4.04
CA GLY A 22 -3.26 -13.26 5.49
C GLY A 22 -1.94 -13.03 6.23
N SER A 23 -0.84 -12.84 5.52
CA SER A 23 0.47 -12.66 6.13
C SER A 23 0.81 -11.18 6.29
N PHE A 24 1.50 -10.84 7.38
CA PHE A 24 2.08 -9.51 7.56
C PHE A 24 3.38 -9.46 6.79
N ILE A 25 3.45 -8.57 5.81
CA ILE A 25 4.62 -8.48 4.93
C ILE A 25 5.00 -7.02 4.68
N MET A 26 6.19 -6.84 4.11
CA MET A 26 6.65 -5.55 3.62
C MET A 26 6.66 -5.57 2.11
N VAL A 27 6.17 -4.49 1.50
CA VAL A 27 6.08 -4.37 0.05
C VAL A 27 6.60 -3.01 -0.37
N SER A 28 7.40 -2.97 -1.41
CA SER A 28 7.88 -1.70 -1.97
C SER A 28 7.41 -1.54 -3.40
N GLY A 29 7.22 -0.30 -3.81
CA GLY A 29 6.84 -0.02 -5.17
C GLY A 29 6.63 1.46 -5.41
N GLN A 30 6.48 1.79 -6.68
CA GLN A 30 6.15 3.14 -7.09
C GLN A 30 4.64 3.30 -7.18
N VAL A 31 4.12 4.31 -6.50
CA VAL A 31 2.70 4.63 -6.57
C VAL A 31 2.37 5.15 -7.97
N ARG A 32 1.35 4.57 -8.59
CA ARG A 32 0.92 4.95 -9.92
C ARG A 32 -0.29 5.87 -9.90
N HIS A 33 -1.17 5.70 -8.91
CA HIS A 33 -2.40 6.44 -8.88
C HIS A 33 -2.89 6.56 -7.45
N VAL A 34 -3.43 7.72 -7.11
CA VAL A 34 -4.04 8.01 -5.82
C VAL A 34 -5.45 8.50 -6.08
N SER A 35 -6.43 7.93 -5.38
CA SER A 35 -7.82 8.26 -5.55
C SER A 35 -8.46 8.51 -4.19
N ARG A 36 -9.02 9.70 -4.01
CA ARG A 36 -9.70 10.07 -2.76
C ARG A 36 -11.20 9.90 -2.95
N GLY A 37 -11.80 9.03 -2.15
CA GLY A 37 -13.25 8.82 -2.15
C GLY A 37 -13.87 9.31 -0.86
N LYS A 38 -15.20 9.30 -0.80
CA LYS A 38 -15.94 9.77 0.39
C LYS A 38 -15.73 8.86 1.60
N GLY A 39 -15.84 7.57 1.41
CA GLY A 39 -15.71 6.62 2.51
C GLY A 39 -14.36 5.94 2.56
N ARG A 40 -13.63 5.96 1.47
CA ARG A 40 -12.38 5.23 1.35
C ARG A 40 -11.53 5.81 0.24
N SER A 41 -10.22 5.87 0.49
CA SER A 41 -9.25 6.30 -0.51
C SER A 41 -8.42 5.11 -0.96
N TYR A 42 -7.85 5.19 -2.15
CA TYR A 42 -7.09 4.11 -2.76
C TYR A 42 -5.73 4.59 -3.22
N VAL A 43 -4.73 3.73 -3.06
CA VAL A 43 -3.38 3.95 -3.57
C VAL A 43 -3.04 2.74 -4.43
N ASP A 44 -2.81 2.96 -5.72
CA ASP A 44 -2.56 1.89 -6.67
C ASP A 44 -1.09 1.86 -7.08
N PHE A 45 -0.53 0.66 -7.16
CA PHE A 45 0.85 0.44 -7.59
C PHE A 45 0.93 -0.06 -9.03
N GLY A 46 -0.20 -0.34 -9.66
CA GLY A 46 -0.22 -0.83 -11.02
C GLY A 46 -1.18 -0.05 -11.88
N ALA A 47 -1.00 -0.18 -13.20
CA ALA A 47 -1.95 0.37 -14.13
C ALA A 47 -3.27 -0.40 -14.04
N ARG A 48 -4.34 0.22 -14.52
CA ARG A 48 -5.65 -0.40 -14.53
C ARG A 48 -5.61 -1.74 -15.25
N GLY A 49 -6.15 -2.78 -14.61
CA GLY A 49 -6.15 -4.12 -15.19
C GLY A 49 -4.90 -4.94 -14.92
N VAL A 50 -3.89 -4.35 -14.31
CA VAL A 50 -2.67 -5.05 -13.94
C VAL A 50 -2.85 -5.64 -12.54
N ASN A 51 -2.43 -6.89 -12.36
CA ASN A 51 -2.49 -7.54 -11.05
C ASN A 51 -1.35 -7.05 -10.18
N ALA A 52 -1.60 -5.99 -9.41
CA ALA A 52 -0.63 -5.38 -8.52
C ALA A 52 -1.32 -4.98 -7.23
N LEU A 53 -0.52 -4.70 -6.21
CA LEU A 53 -1.04 -4.29 -4.91
C LEU A 53 -1.79 -2.97 -5.00
N PHE A 54 -2.85 -2.84 -4.22
CA PHE A 54 -3.42 -1.54 -3.92
C PHE A 54 -3.65 -1.42 -2.42
N LEU A 55 -3.67 -0.18 -1.95
CA LEU A 55 -3.93 0.12 -0.54
C LEU A 55 -5.29 0.78 -0.42
N THR A 56 -5.97 0.51 0.69
CA THR A 56 -7.21 1.20 1.03
C THR A 56 -7.02 1.92 2.36
N ILE A 57 -7.54 3.13 2.47
CA ILE A 57 -7.50 3.93 3.69
C ILE A 57 -8.91 4.48 3.89
N ASP A 58 -9.57 4.05 4.96
CA ASP A 58 -10.92 4.57 5.19
C ASP A 58 -10.88 6.02 5.66
N ALA A 59 -12.03 6.70 5.60
CA ALA A 59 -12.09 8.14 5.87
C ALA A 59 -11.64 8.50 7.29
N LYS A 60 -11.98 7.68 8.27
CA LYS A 60 -11.57 7.93 9.66
C LYS A 60 -10.07 7.77 9.83
N ALA A 61 -9.51 6.73 9.25
CA ALA A 61 -8.07 6.49 9.30
C ALA A 61 -7.32 7.62 8.61
N LEU A 62 -7.79 8.04 7.45
CA LEU A 62 -7.15 9.12 6.71
C LEU A 62 -7.15 10.42 7.53
N THR A 63 -8.27 10.74 8.18
CA THR A 63 -8.35 11.93 9.01
C THR A 63 -7.32 11.89 10.15
N ARG A 64 -7.20 10.74 10.82
CA ARG A 64 -6.19 10.58 11.88
C ARG A 64 -4.77 10.75 11.35
N MET A 65 -4.50 10.14 10.20
CA MET A 65 -3.17 10.21 9.58
C MET A 65 -2.84 11.65 9.17
N GLU A 66 -3.81 12.36 8.63
CA GLU A 66 -3.61 13.76 8.21
C GLU A 66 -3.29 14.66 9.40
N LYS A 67 -3.86 14.39 10.56
CA LYS A 67 -3.52 15.14 11.78
C LYS A 67 -2.07 14.93 12.20
N LEU A 68 -1.47 13.84 11.77
CA LEU A 68 -0.06 13.54 12.05
C LEU A 68 0.87 13.99 10.92
N GLY A 69 0.35 14.76 9.98
CA GLY A 69 1.15 15.31 8.89
C GLY A 69 1.14 14.52 7.60
N PHE A 70 0.42 13.41 7.56
CA PHE A 70 0.32 12.60 6.34
C PHE A 70 -0.51 13.34 5.29
N LYS A 71 -0.06 13.28 4.04
CA LYS A 71 -0.77 13.87 2.92
C LYS A 71 -0.86 12.84 1.81
N LEU A 72 -2.08 12.41 1.51
CA LEU A 72 -2.32 11.37 0.52
C LEU A 72 -1.73 11.73 -0.85
N ASP A 73 -1.88 12.99 -1.26
CA ASP A 73 -1.41 13.43 -2.57
C ASP A 73 0.10 13.37 -2.72
N GLN A 74 0.85 13.37 -1.60
CA GLN A 74 2.30 13.28 -1.65
C GLN A 74 2.79 11.90 -2.08
N LEU A 75 1.92 10.90 -2.07
CA LEU A 75 2.31 9.55 -2.47
C LEU A 75 2.39 9.39 -3.99
N SER A 76 1.73 10.26 -4.74
CA SER A 76 1.65 10.10 -6.19
C SER A 76 3.03 10.09 -6.82
N ASP A 77 3.30 9.07 -7.64
CA ASP A 77 4.56 8.87 -8.34
C ASP A 77 5.78 8.67 -7.44
N ARG A 78 5.58 8.56 -6.13
CA ARG A 78 6.68 8.31 -5.19
C ARG A 78 6.87 6.81 -4.98
N ARG A 79 8.10 6.44 -4.68
CA ARG A 79 8.38 5.06 -4.27
C ARG A 79 8.22 4.97 -2.76
N ILE A 80 7.44 4.00 -2.31
CA ILE A 80 7.18 3.83 -0.89
C ILE A 80 7.38 2.38 -0.47
N LEU A 81 7.60 2.20 0.82
CA LEU A 81 7.59 0.91 1.48
C LEU A 81 6.34 0.88 2.35
N VAL A 82 5.55 -0.17 2.22
CA VAL A 82 4.37 -0.37 3.07
C VAL A 82 4.50 -1.68 3.81
N ARG A 83 3.96 -1.71 5.02
CA ARG A 83 3.92 -2.92 5.82
C ARG A 83 2.52 -3.14 6.33
N GLY A 84 2.07 -4.38 6.26
CA GLY A 84 0.72 -4.73 6.69
C GLY A 84 0.36 -6.13 6.29
N VAL A 85 -0.87 -6.50 6.59
CA VAL A 85 -1.41 -7.80 6.22
C VAL A 85 -1.93 -7.71 4.79
N VAL A 86 -1.41 -8.58 3.92
CA VAL A 86 -1.92 -8.65 2.55
C VAL A 86 -3.15 -9.53 2.53
N LEU A 87 -4.18 -9.05 1.85
CA LEU A 87 -5.43 -9.78 1.66
C LEU A 87 -5.59 -10.03 0.16
N SER A 88 -6.01 -11.23 -0.19
CA SER A 88 -6.32 -11.52 -1.58
C SER A 88 -7.78 -11.17 -1.87
N GLY A 89 -8.15 -11.27 -3.11
CA GLY A 89 -9.46 -10.93 -3.63
C GLY A 89 -9.30 -10.92 -5.12
N LYS A 90 -9.90 -9.97 -5.82
CA LYS A 90 -9.63 -9.80 -7.24
C LYS A 90 -8.19 -9.37 -7.46
N SER A 91 -7.65 -8.61 -6.52
CA SER A 91 -6.25 -8.20 -6.54
C SER A 91 -5.77 -8.13 -5.09
N PRO A 92 -4.46 -8.33 -4.85
CA PRO A 92 -3.94 -8.22 -3.49
C PRO A 92 -4.06 -6.78 -3.00
N HIS A 93 -4.39 -6.62 -1.72
CA HIS A 93 -4.54 -5.30 -1.15
C HIS A 93 -4.19 -5.31 0.34
N MET A 94 -3.93 -4.11 0.87
CA MET A 94 -3.72 -3.90 2.30
C MET A 94 -4.63 -2.79 2.78
N VAL A 95 -5.17 -2.94 3.99
CA VAL A 95 -5.91 -1.87 4.66
C VAL A 95 -4.92 -1.11 5.53
N ILE A 96 -4.78 0.18 5.26
CA ILE A 96 -3.83 1.03 5.98
C ILE A 96 -4.60 1.94 6.91
N ASP A 97 -4.23 1.95 8.18
CA ASP A 97 -4.88 2.78 9.18
C ASP A 97 -3.90 3.56 10.08
N ASP A 98 -2.60 3.51 9.76
CA ASP A 98 -1.59 4.17 10.57
C ASP A 98 -0.48 4.72 9.67
N VAL A 99 0.05 5.89 10.01
CA VAL A 99 1.17 6.50 9.27
C VAL A 99 2.42 5.64 9.30
N ASP A 100 2.59 4.86 10.36
CA ASP A 100 3.77 3.99 10.50
C ASP A 100 3.79 2.84 9.49
N ALA A 101 2.67 2.59 8.82
CA ALA A 101 2.60 1.54 7.82
C ALA A 101 3.25 1.94 6.49
N ILE A 102 3.51 3.23 6.30
CA ILE A 102 4.03 3.75 5.02
C ILE A 102 5.28 4.59 5.29
N GLU A 103 6.31 4.37 4.49
CA GLU A 103 7.46 5.27 4.51
C GLU A 103 7.96 5.49 3.09
N PHE A 104 8.53 6.66 2.85
CA PHE A 104 9.10 6.99 1.55
C PHE A 104 10.43 6.26 1.36
N TRP A 105 10.63 5.74 0.16
CA TRP A 105 11.80 4.92 -0.19
C TRP A 105 12.51 5.41 -1.44
N ASP A 106 12.26 6.62 -1.85
CA ASP A 106 12.95 7.21 -3.01
C ASP A 106 14.14 8.08 -2.61
#